data_f3e740a4801f536d60e01f38f3255223
#
_entry.id   f3e740a4801f536d60e01f38f3255223
#
_cell.length_a   1.000
_cell.length_b   1.000
_cell.length_c   1.000
_cell.angle_alpha   90.00
_cell.angle_beta   90.00
_cell.angle_gamma   90.00
#
_symmetry.space_group_name_H-M   'P 1'
#
loop_
_entity.id
_entity.type
_entity.pdbx_description
1 polymer ?
#
loop_
_entity_poly.entity_id
_entity_poly.type
_entity_poly.pdbx_seq_one_letter_code
_entity_poly.pdbx_strand_id
1 'polypeptide(L)'
;EVTQAITNLSEAIANLEKITLDTSALEHEIELVSEMIANLDDYVPSSVEGLQDKLDAAKAALENAVSQAAIDEATKSLREARLNARTKADVSALEELIAYVNSLDLRGYTSSSFCALNQKIAKAKLRMSDPELTQEEADALADELKDAIAALQPKQDEEGGQTAADAQTAARGACGMGMVVITAAAATLLQRRKRRIR
;
A
#
# COMPACT_ATOMS: atom_id res chain seq x y z
N GLU A 1 -58.13 -8.92 -42.74
CA GLU A 1 -56.87 -9.48 -42.24
C GLU A 1 -55.87 -8.37 -41.87
N VAL A 2 -55.62 -7.37 -42.71
CA VAL A 2 -54.68 -6.26 -42.42
C VAL A 2 -55.16 -5.42 -41.26
N THR A 3 -56.42 -5.13 -41.17
CA THR A 3 -57.02 -4.35 -40.06
C THR A 3 -56.81 -5.08 -38.71
N GLN A 4 -57.00 -6.40 -38.67
CA GLN A 4 -56.78 -7.20 -37.47
C GLN A 4 -55.31 -7.24 -37.06
N ALA A 5 -54.40 -7.31 -38.03
CA ALA A 5 -52.96 -7.26 -37.75
C ALA A 5 -52.53 -5.91 -37.13
N ILE A 6 -53.09 -4.80 -37.65
CA ILE A 6 -52.86 -3.46 -37.11
C ILE A 6 -53.42 -3.34 -35.65
N THR A 7 -54.62 -3.86 -35.42
CA THR A 7 -55.17 -3.85 -34.04
C THR A 7 -54.35 -4.67 -33.11
N ASN A 8 -53.96 -5.89 -33.48
CA ASN A 8 -53.09 -6.73 -32.62
C ASN A 8 -51.74 -6.09 -32.32
N LEU A 9 -51.13 -5.43 -33.35
CA LEU A 9 -49.89 -4.73 -33.18
C LEU A 9 -50.04 -3.51 -32.23
N SER A 10 -51.15 -2.74 -32.40
CA SER A 10 -51.42 -1.60 -31.53
C SER A 10 -51.67 -2.03 -30.09
N GLU A 11 -52.39 -3.14 -29.88
CA GLU A 11 -52.58 -3.73 -28.55
C GLU A 11 -51.28 -4.23 -27.94
N ALA A 12 -50.42 -4.89 -28.73
CA ALA A 12 -49.10 -5.34 -28.30
C ALA A 12 -48.22 -4.16 -27.87
N ILE A 13 -48.23 -3.07 -28.62
CA ILE A 13 -47.49 -1.84 -28.30
C ILE A 13 -48.07 -1.17 -27.03
N ALA A 14 -49.41 -1.13 -26.88
CA ALA A 14 -50.02 -0.57 -25.70
C ALA A 14 -49.74 -1.38 -24.41
N ASN A 15 -49.50 -2.69 -24.58
CA ASN A 15 -49.19 -3.59 -23.46
C ASN A 15 -47.65 -3.68 -23.18
N LEU A 16 -46.81 -2.95 -23.93
CA LEU A 16 -45.41 -2.85 -23.66
C LEU A 16 -45.22 -2.07 -22.32
N GLU A 17 -44.87 -2.79 -21.30
CA GLU A 17 -44.44 -2.16 -20.05
C GLU A 17 -43.05 -1.59 -20.23
N LYS A 18 -42.87 -0.31 -19.92
CA LYS A 18 -41.55 0.30 -19.87
C LYS A 18 -40.77 -0.32 -18.70
N ILE A 19 -39.79 -1.11 -19.00
CA ILE A 19 -38.88 -1.64 -18.01
C ILE A 19 -38.06 -0.46 -17.47
N THR A 20 -38.25 -0.13 -16.21
CA THR A 20 -37.42 0.82 -15.47
C THR A 20 -36.39 0.00 -14.70
N LEU A 21 -35.13 0.14 -15.08
CA LEU A 21 -34.03 -0.50 -14.38
C LEU A 21 -33.63 0.37 -13.15
N ASP A 22 -33.37 -0.28 -12.03
CA ASP A 22 -32.78 0.38 -10.88
C ASP A 22 -31.25 0.39 -11.03
N THR A 23 -30.71 1.56 -11.30
CA THR A 23 -29.27 1.80 -11.55
C THR A 23 -28.57 2.40 -10.35
N SER A 24 -29.29 2.75 -9.30
CA SER A 24 -28.78 3.52 -8.15
C SER A 24 -27.57 2.86 -7.48
N ALA A 25 -27.60 1.54 -7.30
CA ALA A 25 -26.50 0.79 -6.69
C ALA A 25 -25.27 0.79 -7.59
N LEU A 26 -25.44 0.66 -8.91
CA LEU A 26 -24.35 0.69 -9.87
C LEU A 26 -23.70 2.08 -9.96
N GLU A 27 -24.53 3.12 -10.02
CA GLU A 27 -24.07 4.52 -10.03
C GLU A 27 -23.23 4.83 -8.79
N HIS A 28 -23.67 4.40 -7.62
CA HIS A 28 -22.92 4.58 -6.38
C HIS A 28 -21.58 3.84 -6.39
N GLU A 29 -21.52 2.59 -6.85
CA GLU A 29 -20.24 1.86 -6.97
C GLU A 29 -19.31 2.51 -8.00
N ILE A 30 -19.84 3.03 -9.11
CA ILE A 30 -19.06 3.78 -10.12
C ILE A 30 -18.44 5.03 -9.50
N GLU A 31 -19.18 5.78 -8.67
CA GLU A 31 -18.66 6.96 -7.97
C GLU A 31 -17.51 6.58 -7.04
N LEU A 32 -17.71 5.58 -6.16
CA LEU A 32 -16.69 5.12 -5.22
C LEU A 32 -15.41 4.65 -5.93
N VAL A 33 -15.55 3.84 -6.98
CA VAL A 33 -14.39 3.33 -7.72
C VAL A 33 -13.70 4.44 -8.52
N SER A 34 -14.46 5.42 -9.01
CA SER A 34 -13.88 6.58 -9.71
C SER A 34 -13.01 7.43 -8.78
N GLU A 35 -13.43 7.61 -7.51
CA GLU A 35 -12.61 8.27 -6.49
C GLU A 35 -11.34 7.46 -6.15
N MET A 36 -11.44 6.13 -6.06
CA MET A 36 -10.28 5.26 -5.85
C MET A 36 -9.27 5.37 -7.00
N ILE A 37 -9.75 5.38 -8.25
CA ILE A 37 -8.89 5.52 -9.43
C ILE A 37 -8.19 6.88 -9.47
N ALA A 38 -8.82 7.93 -8.98
CA ALA A 38 -8.18 9.23 -8.85
C ALA A 38 -7.03 9.25 -7.83
N ASN A 39 -6.99 8.25 -6.91
CA ASN A 39 -6.00 8.13 -5.85
C ASN A 39 -5.29 6.76 -5.87
N LEU A 40 -5.04 6.20 -7.05
CA LEU A 40 -4.41 4.87 -7.21
C LEU A 40 -3.04 4.75 -6.52
N ASP A 41 -2.34 5.87 -6.35
CA ASP A 41 -1.05 5.90 -5.67
C ASP A 41 -1.12 5.49 -4.19
N ASP A 42 -2.30 5.53 -3.58
CA ASP A 42 -2.52 5.13 -2.19
C ASP A 42 -2.77 3.61 -2.04
N TYR A 43 -2.93 2.89 -3.16
CA TYR A 43 -3.25 1.47 -3.16
C TYR A 43 -2.09 0.60 -3.61
N VAL A 44 -2.12 -0.65 -3.17
CA VAL A 44 -1.18 -1.70 -3.58
C VAL A 44 -1.45 -2.03 -5.06
N PRO A 45 -0.44 -1.94 -5.96
CA PRO A 45 -0.67 -2.04 -7.40
C PRO A 45 -1.35 -3.33 -7.84
N SER A 46 -0.96 -4.48 -7.29
CA SER A 46 -1.56 -5.78 -7.64
C SER A 46 -3.03 -5.88 -7.22
N SER A 47 -3.45 -5.15 -6.18
CA SER A 47 -4.82 -5.21 -5.68
C SER A 47 -5.82 -4.37 -6.48
N VAL A 48 -5.32 -3.45 -7.29
CA VAL A 48 -6.13 -2.55 -8.15
C VAL A 48 -5.94 -2.84 -9.64
N GLU A 49 -5.21 -3.90 -9.97
CA GLU A 49 -5.03 -4.34 -11.35
C GLU A 49 -6.39 -4.67 -11.98
N GLY A 50 -6.66 -4.11 -13.18
CA GLY A 50 -7.93 -4.29 -13.88
C GLY A 50 -9.12 -3.52 -13.30
N LEU A 51 -8.93 -2.70 -12.26
CA LEU A 51 -10.01 -1.90 -11.66
C LEU A 51 -10.59 -0.89 -12.68
N GLN A 52 -9.74 -0.29 -13.52
CA GLN A 52 -10.17 0.60 -14.59
C GLN A 52 -11.07 -0.12 -15.61
N ASP A 53 -10.67 -1.32 -16.03
CA ASP A 53 -11.45 -2.11 -17.00
C ASP A 53 -12.83 -2.49 -16.42
N LYS A 54 -12.88 -2.79 -15.12
CA LYS A 54 -14.14 -3.06 -14.40
C LYS A 54 -15.03 -1.82 -14.33
N LEU A 55 -14.44 -0.66 -14.08
CA LEU A 55 -15.17 0.61 -14.08
C LEU A 55 -15.74 0.91 -15.47
N ASP A 56 -14.97 0.72 -16.52
CA ASP A 56 -15.40 0.99 -17.90
C ASP A 56 -16.50 0.01 -18.32
N ALA A 57 -16.40 -1.26 -17.93
CA ALA A 57 -17.46 -2.25 -18.13
C ALA A 57 -18.75 -1.88 -17.37
N ALA A 58 -18.64 -1.37 -16.14
CA ALA A 58 -19.78 -0.92 -15.35
C ALA A 58 -20.49 0.29 -15.97
N LYS A 59 -19.72 1.26 -16.48
CA LYS A 59 -20.26 2.41 -17.21
C LYS A 59 -20.97 1.98 -18.51
N ALA A 60 -20.38 1.04 -19.25
CA ALA A 60 -21.00 0.48 -20.45
C ALA A 60 -22.30 -0.28 -20.12
N ALA A 61 -22.34 -1.00 -18.99
CA ALA A 61 -23.56 -1.66 -18.52
C ALA A 61 -24.64 -0.64 -18.14
N LEU A 62 -24.29 0.46 -17.49
CA LEU A 62 -25.22 1.54 -17.15
C LEU A 62 -25.90 2.14 -18.40
N GLU A 63 -25.13 2.30 -19.49
CA GLU A 63 -25.64 2.89 -20.74
C GLU A 63 -26.44 1.90 -21.61
N ASN A 64 -26.10 0.61 -21.58
CA ASN A 64 -26.56 -0.36 -22.56
C ASN A 64 -27.33 -1.54 -22.00
N ALA A 65 -27.56 -1.61 -20.66
CA ALA A 65 -28.26 -2.74 -20.07
C ALA A 65 -29.72 -2.83 -20.51
N VAL A 66 -30.13 -4.03 -20.84
CA VAL A 66 -31.50 -4.35 -21.25
C VAL A 66 -32.26 -5.12 -20.18
N SER A 67 -31.61 -5.43 -19.04
CA SER A 67 -32.19 -6.19 -17.95
C SER A 67 -31.60 -5.78 -16.60
N GLN A 68 -32.38 -5.93 -15.53
CA GLN A 68 -31.92 -5.70 -14.17
C GLN A 68 -30.76 -6.63 -13.80
N ALA A 69 -30.81 -7.88 -14.24
CA ALA A 69 -29.74 -8.85 -13.97
C ALA A 69 -28.36 -8.39 -14.51
N ALA A 70 -28.33 -7.68 -15.65
CA ALA A 70 -27.07 -7.13 -16.18
C ALA A 70 -26.53 -5.98 -15.29
N ILE A 71 -27.41 -5.14 -14.78
CA ILE A 71 -27.04 -4.07 -13.82
C ILE A 71 -26.53 -4.68 -12.51
N ASP A 72 -27.23 -5.67 -11.99
CA ASP A 72 -26.87 -6.34 -10.73
C ASP A 72 -25.51 -7.04 -10.83
N GLU A 73 -25.22 -7.72 -11.94
CA GLU A 73 -23.93 -8.39 -12.20
C GLU A 73 -22.78 -7.38 -12.34
N ALA A 74 -23.01 -6.28 -13.07
CA ALA A 74 -22.03 -5.20 -13.18
C ALA A 74 -21.73 -4.58 -11.80
N THR A 75 -22.77 -4.31 -11.00
CA THR A 75 -22.65 -3.80 -9.64
C THR A 75 -21.83 -4.74 -8.77
N LYS A 76 -22.14 -6.04 -8.81
CA LYS A 76 -21.44 -7.07 -8.04
C LYS A 76 -19.97 -7.15 -8.45
N SER A 77 -19.67 -7.21 -9.75
CA SER A 77 -18.31 -7.30 -10.27
C SER A 77 -17.45 -6.09 -9.88
N LEU A 78 -18.02 -4.88 -9.94
CA LEU A 78 -17.33 -3.66 -9.57
C LEU A 78 -17.11 -3.57 -8.06
N ARG A 79 -18.13 -3.95 -7.26
CA ARG A 79 -18.03 -4.00 -5.80
C ARG A 79 -16.98 -5.00 -5.32
N GLU A 80 -16.92 -6.19 -5.91
CA GLU A 80 -15.90 -7.19 -5.59
C GLU A 80 -14.50 -6.65 -5.89
N ALA A 81 -14.29 -6.00 -7.02
CA ALA A 81 -13.01 -5.39 -7.35
C ALA A 81 -12.62 -4.29 -6.36
N ARG A 82 -13.57 -3.43 -5.95
CA ARG A 82 -13.34 -2.40 -4.93
C ARG A 82 -12.99 -2.99 -3.57
N LEU A 83 -13.69 -4.02 -3.13
CA LEU A 83 -13.45 -4.66 -1.83
C LEU A 83 -12.13 -5.44 -1.76
N ASN A 84 -11.59 -5.85 -2.90
CA ASN A 84 -10.29 -6.51 -2.99
C ASN A 84 -9.12 -5.52 -3.00
N ALA A 85 -9.39 -4.25 -3.21
CA ALA A 85 -8.35 -3.22 -3.19
C ALA A 85 -7.78 -3.04 -1.78
N ARG A 86 -6.46 -3.00 -1.68
CA ARG A 86 -5.70 -2.81 -0.42
C ARG A 86 -4.93 -1.50 -0.49
N THR A 87 -5.00 -0.72 0.58
CA THR A 87 -4.15 0.46 0.74
C THR A 87 -2.71 0.05 1.01
N LYS A 88 -1.76 0.88 0.58
CA LYS A 88 -0.34 0.73 0.94
C LYS A 88 -0.14 0.82 2.45
N ALA A 89 0.87 0.11 2.93
CA ALA A 89 1.24 0.15 4.34
C ALA A 89 1.69 1.55 4.77
N ASP A 90 1.29 1.96 5.97
CA ASP A 90 1.85 3.12 6.64
C ASP A 90 3.20 2.74 7.24
N VAL A 91 4.26 3.33 6.71
CA VAL A 91 5.65 3.07 7.14
C VAL A 91 6.22 4.16 8.05
N SER A 92 5.39 5.12 8.48
CA SER A 92 5.82 6.25 9.31
C SER A 92 6.51 5.82 10.60
N ALA A 93 5.99 4.79 11.27
CA ALA A 93 6.60 4.21 12.47
C ALA A 93 8.00 3.64 12.21
N LEU A 94 8.22 3.01 11.05
CA LEU A 94 9.53 2.52 10.63
C LEU A 94 10.50 3.67 10.35
N GLU A 95 10.03 4.72 9.69
CA GLU A 95 10.82 5.92 9.41
C GLU A 95 11.26 6.62 10.70
N GLU A 96 10.34 6.76 11.65
CA GLU A 96 10.63 7.34 12.98
C GLU A 96 11.67 6.52 13.75
N LEU A 97 11.54 5.19 13.78
CA LEU A 97 12.49 4.30 14.43
C LEU A 97 13.89 4.38 13.79
N ILE A 98 13.94 4.40 12.46
CA ILE A 98 15.20 4.54 11.71
C ILE A 98 15.84 5.91 11.99
N ALA A 99 15.04 6.99 12.03
CA ALA A 99 15.50 8.32 12.37
C ALA A 99 16.03 8.38 13.81
N TYR A 100 15.32 7.75 14.75
CA TYR A 100 15.78 7.64 16.13
C TYR A 100 17.13 6.94 16.24
N VAL A 101 17.30 5.78 15.60
CA VAL A 101 18.59 5.05 15.61
C VAL A 101 19.72 5.89 15.00
N ASN A 102 19.44 6.64 13.92
CA ASN A 102 20.44 7.52 13.30
C ASN A 102 20.85 8.68 14.21
N SER A 103 20.04 9.03 15.21
CA SER A 103 20.35 10.06 16.20
C SER A 103 21.14 9.53 17.40
N LEU A 104 21.24 8.21 17.60
CA LEU A 104 21.96 7.60 18.70
C LEU A 104 23.46 7.66 18.49
N ASP A 105 24.24 7.94 19.57
CA ASP A 105 25.69 7.72 19.55
C ASP A 105 26.00 6.23 19.77
N LEU A 106 26.18 5.54 18.65
CA LEU A 106 26.40 4.10 18.62
C LEU A 106 27.81 3.67 19.03
N ARG A 107 28.73 4.64 19.29
CA ARG A 107 30.12 4.35 19.72
C ARG A 107 30.17 3.71 21.13
N GLY A 108 29.18 3.99 21.94
CA GLY A 108 29.04 3.43 23.30
C GLY A 108 28.51 1.99 23.33
N TYR A 109 28.17 1.37 22.22
CA TYR A 109 27.61 0.04 22.17
C TYR A 109 28.55 -1.01 21.58
N THR A 110 28.30 -2.30 21.89
CA THR A 110 29.11 -3.42 21.36
C THR A 110 28.92 -3.57 19.87
N SER A 111 29.99 -3.95 19.18
CA SER A 111 29.95 -4.13 17.72
C SER A 111 28.93 -5.21 17.26
N SER A 112 28.71 -6.25 18.09
CA SER A 112 27.76 -7.32 17.76
C SER A 112 26.31 -6.84 17.81
N SER A 113 25.91 -6.11 18.87
CA SER A 113 24.53 -5.58 19.00
C SER A 113 24.25 -4.51 17.94
N PHE A 114 25.24 -3.67 17.64
CA PHE A 114 25.16 -2.69 16.57
C PHE A 114 25.03 -3.36 15.18
N CYS A 115 25.80 -4.40 14.91
CA CYS A 115 25.71 -5.13 13.64
C CYS A 115 24.32 -5.77 13.45
N ALA A 116 23.77 -6.39 14.49
CA ALA A 116 22.44 -6.95 14.48
C ALA A 116 21.36 -5.89 14.18
N LEU A 117 21.45 -4.72 14.82
CA LEU A 117 20.55 -3.60 14.56
C LEU A 117 20.65 -3.12 13.11
N ASN A 118 21.86 -2.95 12.58
CA ASN A 118 22.04 -2.52 11.18
C ASN A 118 21.46 -3.49 10.16
N GLN A 119 21.53 -4.80 10.42
CA GLN A 119 20.89 -5.80 9.57
C GLN A 119 19.36 -5.64 9.58
N LYS A 120 18.75 -5.37 10.72
CA LYS A 120 17.32 -5.11 10.81
C LYS A 120 16.91 -3.83 10.10
N ILE A 121 17.70 -2.75 10.26
CA ILE A 121 17.47 -1.51 9.51
C ILE A 121 17.57 -1.72 7.99
N ALA A 122 18.57 -2.46 7.54
CA ALA A 122 18.72 -2.76 6.11
C ALA A 122 17.53 -3.57 5.57
N LYS A 123 17.06 -4.57 6.34
CA LYS A 123 15.86 -5.35 6.01
C LYS A 123 14.64 -4.45 5.93
N ALA A 124 14.42 -3.59 6.92
CA ALA A 124 13.28 -2.66 6.96
C ALA A 124 13.30 -1.71 5.75
N LYS A 125 14.43 -1.07 5.46
CA LYS A 125 14.58 -0.17 4.31
C LYS A 125 14.30 -0.86 2.97
N LEU A 126 14.74 -2.11 2.82
CA LEU A 126 14.47 -2.89 1.61
C LEU A 126 12.97 -3.17 1.47
N ARG A 127 12.30 -3.58 2.54
CA ARG A 127 10.86 -3.86 2.52
C ARG A 127 10.01 -2.61 2.35
N MET A 128 10.41 -1.47 2.93
CA MET A 128 9.72 -0.18 2.72
C MET A 128 9.74 0.29 1.25
N SER A 129 10.67 -0.21 0.45
CA SER A 129 10.71 0.07 -0.99
C SER A 129 9.81 -0.84 -1.82
N ASP A 130 9.23 -1.87 -1.20
CA ASP A 130 8.35 -2.81 -1.85
C ASP A 130 6.91 -2.25 -1.89
N PRO A 131 6.33 -2.00 -3.07
CA PRO A 131 4.98 -1.46 -3.18
C PRO A 131 3.90 -2.44 -2.71
N GLU A 132 4.23 -3.73 -2.57
CA GLU A 132 3.33 -4.78 -2.11
C GLU A 132 3.39 -5.01 -0.59
N LEU A 133 4.19 -4.22 0.15
CA LEU A 133 4.31 -4.33 1.61
C LEU A 133 2.93 -4.21 2.27
N THR A 134 2.59 -5.19 3.11
CA THR A 134 1.35 -5.16 3.89
C THR A 134 1.55 -4.43 5.22
N GLN A 135 0.44 -3.93 5.82
CA GLN A 135 0.51 -3.26 7.13
C GLN A 135 1.03 -4.21 8.21
N GLU A 136 0.60 -5.46 8.19
CA GLU A 136 1.06 -6.48 9.14
C GLU A 136 2.58 -6.71 9.06
N GLU A 137 3.14 -6.74 7.84
CA GLU A 137 4.59 -6.84 7.65
C GLU A 137 5.33 -5.58 8.11
N ALA A 138 4.77 -4.39 7.86
CA ALA A 138 5.34 -3.13 8.33
C ALA A 138 5.36 -3.06 9.85
N ASP A 139 4.28 -3.46 10.52
CA ASP A 139 4.17 -3.51 11.98
C ASP A 139 5.16 -4.52 12.58
N ALA A 140 5.27 -5.71 11.99
CA ALA A 140 6.24 -6.72 12.40
C ALA A 140 7.69 -6.23 12.28
N LEU A 141 8.02 -5.51 11.21
CA LEU A 141 9.34 -4.90 11.02
C LEU A 141 9.61 -3.80 12.05
N ALA A 142 8.59 -3.01 12.40
CA ALA A 142 8.72 -1.99 13.45
C ALA A 142 8.99 -2.63 14.80
N ASP A 143 8.32 -3.73 15.13
CA ASP A 143 8.57 -4.47 16.37
C ASP A 143 9.95 -5.14 16.38
N GLU A 144 10.38 -5.75 15.26
CA GLU A 144 11.75 -6.25 15.12
C GLU A 144 12.82 -5.16 15.35
N LEU A 145 12.56 -3.93 14.89
CA LEU A 145 13.47 -2.79 15.13
C LEU A 145 13.46 -2.33 16.56
N LYS A 146 12.30 -2.23 17.22
CA LYS A 146 12.18 -1.91 18.65
C LYS A 146 12.95 -2.90 19.51
N ASP A 147 12.79 -4.19 19.23
CA ASP A 147 13.49 -5.27 19.93
C ASP A 147 15.01 -5.16 19.75
N ALA A 148 15.47 -4.89 18.53
CA ALA A 148 16.88 -4.72 18.24
C ALA A 148 17.48 -3.48 18.91
N ILE A 149 16.72 -2.40 19.03
CA ILE A 149 17.10 -1.19 19.79
C ILE A 149 17.19 -1.52 21.28
N ALA A 150 16.21 -2.22 21.83
CA ALA A 150 16.21 -2.64 23.24
C ALA A 150 17.35 -3.62 23.57
N ALA A 151 17.78 -4.41 22.59
CA ALA A 151 18.89 -5.36 22.71
C ALA A 151 20.28 -4.73 22.56
N LEU A 152 20.38 -3.40 22.36
CA LEU A 152 21.67 -2.72 22.30
C LEU A 152 22.41 -2.86 23.65
N GLN A 153 23.62 -3.40 23.61
CA GLN A 153 24.46 -3.61 24.77
C GLN A 153 25.54 -2.54 24.84
N PRO A 154 25.58 -1.75 25.93
CA PRO A 154 26.67 -0.79 26.13
C PRO A 154 28.00 -1.52 26.23
N LYS A 155 29.08 -0.88 25.77
CA LYS A 155 30.44 -1.35 26.07
C LYS A 155 30.64 -1.26 27.55
N GLN A 156 31.10 -2.33 28.14
CA GLN A 156 31.61 -2.24 29.54
C GLN A 156 32.95 -1.51 29.47
N ASP A 157 33.05 -0.39 30.17
CA ASP A 157 34.35 0.25 30.37
C ASP A 157 35.17 -0.72 31.21
N GLU A 158 36.15 -1.39 30.57
CA GLU A 158 37.15 -2.16 31.30
C GLU A 158 38.05 -1.17 32.08
N GLU A 159 37.59 -0.77 33.28
CA GLU A 159 38.50 -0.17 34.25
C GLU A 159 39.46 -1.25 34.73
N GLY A 160 40.68 -1.20 34.23
CA GLY A 160 41.89 -1.74 34.84
C GLY A 160 42.31 -3.15 34.47
N GLY A 161 43.36 -3.26 33.66
CA GLY A 161 44.25 -4.43 33.67
C GLY A 161 44.69 -4.92 32.30
N GLN A 162 45.79 -4.33 31.80
CA GLN A 162 46.86 -4.92 30.94
C GLN A 162 46.58 -6.28 30.30
N THR A 163 46.45 -6.35 28.99
CA THR A 163 47.52 -6.78 28.06
C THR A 163 47.03 -6.63 26.62
N ALA A 164 47.59 -5.69 25.92
CA ALA A 164 47.48 -5.57 24.49
C ALA A 164 48.38 -6.67 23.86
N ALA A 165 47.78 -7.53 23.10
CA ALA A 165 48.25 -8.17 21.89
C ALA A 165 47.40 -9.40 21.57
N ASP A 166 46.98 -9.52 20.35
CA ASP A 166 46.35 -10.71 19.73
C ASP A 166 44.85 -10.87 19.64
N ALA A 167 44.04 -9.81 19.60
CA ALA A 167 42.62 -9.94 19.21
C ALA A 167 42.21 -9.05 18.03
N GLN A 168 43.11 -8.51 17.27
CA GLN A 168 42.82 -7.56 16.19
C GLN A 168 42.58 -8.19 14.79
N THR A 169 42.63 -9.50 14.66
CA THR A 169 42.62 -10.12 13.31
C THR A 169 41.34 -10.90 12.98
N ALA A 170 40.42 -11.15 13.94
CA ALA A 170 39.24 -11.97 13.68
C ALA A 170 37.92 -11.21 13.49
N ALA A 171 37.87 -9.90 13.77
CA ALA A 171 36.61 -9.14 13.71
C ALA A 171 36.43 -8.30 12.42
N ARG A 172 37.32 -8.46 11.43
CA ARG A 172 37.27 -7.68 10.18
C ARG A 172 36.48 -8.32 9.05
N GLY A 173 35.81 -9.45 9.26
CA GLY A 173 35.28 -10.29 8.18
C GLY A 173 33.79 -10.23 7.90
N ALA A 174 32.93 -9.63 8.73
CA ALA A 174 31.49 -9.85 8.54
C ALA A 174 30.58 -8.60 8.52
N CYS A 175 31.09 -7.43 8.81
CA CYS A 175 30.28 -6.21 8.82
C CYS A 175 30.80 -5.13 7.84
N GLY A 176 31.56 -5.56 6.86
CA GLY A 176 32.10 -4.67 5.84
C GLY A 176 31.18 -4.65 4.63
N MET A 177 30.14 -3.83 4.64
CA MET A 177 29.66 -3.20 3.41
C MET A 177 28.66 -2.08 3.71
N GLY A 178 29.10 -0.90 3.35
CA GLY A 178 28.20 0.11 2.83
C GLY A 178 27.56 1.01 3.86
N MET A 179 28.36 1.89 4.42
CA MET A 179 27.85 3.21 4.75
C MET A 179 27.39 3.85 3.44
N VAL A 180 26.18 3.50 2.99
CA VAL A 180 25.52 4.25 1.94
C VAL A 180 25.07 5.55 2.59
N VAL A 181 25.88 6.57 2.41
CA VAL A 181 25.51 7.95 2.60
C VAL A 181 24.43 8.24 1.55
N ILE A 182 23.17 8.04 1.89
CA ILE A 182 22.06 8.57 1.10
C ILE A 182 21.91 10.02 1.50
N THR A 183 22.66 10.87 0.81
CA THR A 183 22.40 12.31 0.77
C THR A 183 20.99 12.56 0.23
N ALA A 184 20.16 13.17 1.09
CA ALA A 184 19.11 14.13 0.74
C ALA A 184 18.36 13.92 -0.59
N ALA A 185 17.39 13.01 -0.63
CA ALA A 185 16.31 13.07 -1.59
C ALA A 185 14.91 13.15 -0.94
N ALA A 186 14.82 13.06 0.39
CA ALA A 186 13.55 13.12 1.10
C ALA A 186 13.00 14.53 1.33
N ALA A 187 13.77 15.58 1.00
CA ALA A 187 13.34 16.96 1.24
C ALA A 187 12.36 17.54 0.19
N THR A 188 12.17 16.85 -0.94
CA THR A 188 11.33 17.38 -2.03
C THR A 188 9.88 16.93 -2.02
N LEU A 189 9.53 15.88 -1.30
CA LEU A 189 8.16 15.39 -1.21
C LEU A 189 7.31 16.12 -0.16
N LEU A 190 7.91 16.61 0.92
CA LEU A 190 7.19 17.37 1.95
C LEU A 190 6.79 18.81 1.50
N GLN A 191 7.45 19.38 0.50
CA GLN A 191 7.08 20.71 0.01
C GLN A 191 5.91 20.69 -0.97
N ARG A 192 5.57 19.54 -1.59
CA ARG A 192 4.40 19.44 -2.48
C ARG A 192 3.07 19.38 -1.73
N ARG A 193 3.06 18.83 -0.51
CA ARG A 193 1.83 18.71 0.31
C ARG A 193 1.35 20.05 0.89
N LYS A 194 2.24 21.04 1.10
CA LYS A 194 1.87 22.38 1.63
C LYS A 194 1.30 23.36 0.61
N ARG A 195 1.30 23.04 -0.71
CA ARG A 195 0.77 23.93 -1.75
C ARG A 195 -0.64 23.59 -2.23
N ARG A 196 -1.29 22.56 -1.67
CA ARG A 196 -2.68 22.20 -2.01
C ARG A 196 -3.72 22.65 -0.99
N ILE A 197 -3.32 23.40 0.05
CA ILE A 197 -4.24 24.01 1.01
C ILE A 197 -3.95 25.51 1.03
N ARG A 198 -4.35 26.14 -0.08
CA ARG A 198 -4.66 27.57 -0.16
C ARG A 198 -5.49 27.82 -1.41
#